data_8eb4a9a45f058a1521140d9879bb6fbb
#
_entry.id   8eb4a9a45f058a1521140d9879bb6fbb
#
_cell.length_a   1.000
_cell.length_b   1.000
_cell.length_c   1.000
_cell.angle_alpha   90.00
_cell.angle_beta   90.00
_cell.angle_gamma   90.00
#
_symmetry.space_group_name_H-M   'P 1'
#
loop_
_entity.id
_entity.type
_entity.pdbx_description
1 polymer ?
#
loop_
_entity_poly.entity_id
_entity_poly.type
_entity_poly.pdbx_seq_one_letter_code
_entity_poly.pdbx_strand_id
1 'polypeptide(L)'
;MDIFDTLTMLGGLALFLFGMSLMGQALERRAGGKLRSLLDKMTGKPIAGFLTGLGVTAVIQSSSATTVMVVGFVNSGLMTLRQSISVIMGANVGTTVTAWLLSLGDIDGTSVLVRLLKPTSFTPILAVIGIVLYLFCKSSRKKDSGVILLGFATLMFGMETMSGAVSGLRNDPVFVNLFLAFKNPLLGVVAGAVLTGIIQSSSASVGILQALSATGAVSYAAAIPIIMGQNIGTTVTALLSSIGTNKNARRAAVVHLMFNVIGVVVLLSVFTVVRAALAPALLDEAATRSGIAIAHSAFNLLCTALLLPAGGLLEKLAIRIVPDSGEKEQRVELDERLLATPALALSRSRAVAADMAEHAVRALKDSLTAIDSYSPALAERIRQDEELCDHYEDILSTYLVKLSAEQMGTAESEEAAALLKSIGDFERISYHAVNTLESAEELRDKNLTFSPSAVAEFSVLSGAVSEILDLSLACFEKNDSAIAAEVEPLEQVIDQLKESMRTRHIRRLQQGGCSIELGFILSDLLTGLERTSDHCSNIAGCVIDTAQHNLNLHESLRATRLESSDFIREFNRYARKYALPASAAATD
;
A
#
# COMPACT_ATOMS: atom_id res chain seq x y z
N MET A 1 24.26 -20.09 33.71
CA MET A 1 22.96 -20.19 33.04
C MET A 1 22.63 -21.65 32.86
N ASP A 2 21.58 -22.11 33.48
CA ASP A 2 21.15 -23.50 33.30
C ASP A 2 20.23 -23.65 32.08
N ILE A 3 19.78 -24.88 31.79
CA ILE A 3 18.90 -25.13 30.63
C ILE A 3 17.51 -24.42 30.80
N PHE A 4 17.03 -24.26 32.04
CA PHE A 4 15.77 -23.66 32.35
C PHE A 4 15.82 -22.13 32.17
N ASP A 5 16.94 -21.50 32.55
CA ASP A 5 17.21 -20.10 32.27
C ASP A 5 17.22 -19.82 30.76
N THR A 6 17.87 -20.72 29.98
CA THR A 6 17.91 -20.63 28.53
C THR A 6 16.51 -20.76 27.91
N LEU A 7 15.71 -21.71 28.37
CA LEU A 7 14.32 -21.88 27.93
C LEU A 7 13.47 -20.68 28.31
N THR A 8 13.66 -20.12 29.51
CA THR A 8 12.95 -18.92 29.99
C THR A 8 13.32 -17.70 29.13
N MET A 9 14.60 -17.54 28.78
CA MET A 9 15.07 -16.48 27.90
C MET A 9 14.45 -16.59 26.50
N LEU A 10 14.44 -17.80 25.91
CA LEU A 10 13.81 -18.05 24.60
C LEU A 10 12.30 -17.83 24.64
N GLY A 11 11.62 -18.25 25.72
CA GLY A 11 10.19 -17.99 25.94
C GLY A 11 9.90 -16.50 26.08
N GLY A 12 10.73 -15.76 26.84
CA GLY A 12 10.66 -14.31 26.95
C GLY A 12 10.86 -13.60 25.61
N LEU A 13 11.84 -14.06 24.82
CA LEU A 13 12.08 -13.54 23.47
C LEU A 13 10.87 -13.81 22.54
N ALA A 14 10.29 -15.00 22.60
CA ALA A 14 9.10 -15.33 21.81
C ALA A 14 7.91 -14.42 22.16
N LEU A 15 7.63 -14.19 23.45
CA LEU A 15 6.60 -13.26 23.91
C LEU A 15 6.91 -11.82 23.48
N PHE A 16 8.15 -11.39 23.58
CA PHE A 16 8.61 -10.07 23.15
C PHE A 16 8.36 -9.85 21.66
N LEU A 17 8.79 -10.78 20.81
CA LEU A 17 8.61 -10.73 19.36
C LEU A 17 7.13 -10.78 18.97
N PHE A 18 6.34 -11.63 19.61
CA PHE A 18 4.90 -11.74 19.39
C PHE A 18 4.18 -10.45 19.78
N GLY A 19 4.47 -9.89 20.96
CA GLY A 19 3.89 -8.62 21.41
C GLY A 19 4.24 -7.46 20.48
N MET A 20 5.49 -7.40 20.01
CA MET A 20 5.94 -6.40 19.04
C MET A 20 5.21 -6.53 17.70
N SER A 21 5.08 -7.74 17.17
CA SER A 21 4.37 -8.02 15.91
C SER A 21 2.89 -7.66 16.03
N LEU A 22 2.23 -8.08 17.10
CA LEU A 22 0.82 -7.82 17.36
C LEU A 22 0.52 -6.32 17.49
N MET A 23 1.37 -5.59 18.23
CA MET A 23 1.25 -4.15 18.38
C MET A 23 1.48 -3.42 17.04
N GLY A 24 2.50 -3.80 16.30
CA GLY A 24 2.85 -3.21 15.01
C GLY A 24 1.71 -3.34 13.99
N GLN A 25 1.19 -4.54 13.82
CA GLN A 25 0.05 -4.81 12.91
C GLN A 25 -1.21 -4.03 13.28
N ALA A 26 -1.52 -3.92 14.58
CA ALA A 26 -2.68 -3.17 15.03
C ALA A 26 -2.50 -1.65 14.86
N LEU A 27 -1.28 -1.13 15.06
CA LEU A 27 -0.92 0.26 14.78
C LEU A 27 -1.04 0.57 13.29
N GLU A 28 -0.57 -0.33 12.43
CA GLU A 28 -0.65 -0.22 10.98
C GLU A 28 -2.12 -0.17 10.51
N ARG A 29 -2.96 -1.15 10.92
CA ARG A 29 -4.40 -1.13 10.60
C ARG A 29 -5.08 0.16 11.04
N ARG A 30 -4.76 0.65 12.24
CA ARG A 30 -5.34 1.89 12.77
C ARG A 30 -4.86 3.13 12.02
N ALA A 31 -3.63 3.12 11.51
CA ALA A 31 -3.02 4.21 10.77
C ALA A 31 -3.40 4.24 9.28
N GLY A 32 -3.92 3.15 8.71
CA GLY A 32 -4.12 2.89 7.28
C GLY A 32 -4.29 4.11 6.38
N GLY A 33 -5.41 4.84 6.48
CA GLY A 33 -5.64 6.03 5.65
C GLY A 33 -4.67 7.19 5.91
N LYS A 34 -4.13 7.33 7.14
CA LYS A 34 -3.11 8.35 7.46
C LYS A 34 -1.74 7.96 6.91
N LEU A 35 -1.42 6.68 6.94
CA LEU A 35 -0.21 6.15 6.34
C LEU A 35 -0.17 6.43 4.84
N ARG A 36 -1.29 6.16 4.14
CA ARG A 36 -1.49 6.53 2.73
C ARG A 36 -1.27 8.03 2.51
N SER A 37 -1.94 8.89 3.29
CA SER A 37 -1.80 10.35 3.19
C SER A 37 -0.38 10.87 3.49
N LEU A 38 0.40 10.18 4.33
CA LEU A 38 1.81 10.52 4.57
C LEU A 38 2.68 10.18 3.35
N LEU A 39 2.38 9.08 2.68
CA LEU A 39 3.11 8.62 1.50
C LEU A 39 2.76 9.43 0.25
N ASP A 40 1.49 9.82 0.08
CA ASP A 40 1.04 10.71 -1.01
C ASP A 40 1.72 12.10 -0.93
N LYS A 41 2.10 12.55 0.28
CA LYS A 41 2.83 13.79 0.51
C LYS A 41 4.35 13.68 0.31
N MET A 42 4.86 12.57 -0.22
CA MET A 42 6.28 12.42 -0.56
C MET A 42 6.66 13.42 -1.64
N THR A 43 6.94 14.63 -1.19
CA THR A 43 7.44 15.71 -2.05
C THR A 43 8.91 15.46 -2.36
N GLY A 44 9.40 15.95 -3.50
CA GLY A 44 10.83 15.86 -3.85
C GLY A 44 11.80 16.57 -2.89
N LYS A 45 11.32 17.03 -1.72
CA LYS A 45 12.11 17.69 -0.66
C LYS A 45 12.70 16.65 0.30
N PRO A 46 14.02 16.59 0.51
CA PRO A 46 14.67 15.60 1.38
C PRO A 46 14.14 15.56 2.81
N ILE A 47 13.83 16.73 3.39
CA ILE A 47 13.29 16.81 4.77
C ILE A 47 11.90 16.18 4.86
N ALA A 48 11.05 16.38 3.86
CA ALA A 48 9.72 15.77 3.85
C ALA A 48 9.82 14.23 3.74
N GLY A 49 10.68 13.71 2.84
CA GLY A 49 10.95 12.28 2.75
C GLY A 49 11.49 11.70 4.06
N PHE A 50 12.42 12.40 4.71
CA PHE A 50 12.96 12.01 6.02
C PHE A 50 11.85 11.92 7.08
N LEU A 51 11.02 12.96 7.21
CA LEU A 51 9.91 12.96 8.17
C LEU A 51 8.86 11.88 7.87
N THR A 52 8.63 11.60 6.59
CA THR A 52 7.76 10.50 6.17
C THR A 52 8.32 9.15 6.61
N GLY A 53 9.59 8.87 6.31
CA GLY A 53 10.24 7.62 6.72
C GLY A 53 10.27 7.42 8.23
N LEU A 54 10.57 8.51 8.98
CA LEU A 54 10.51 8.51 10.44
C LEU A 54 9.10 8.21 10.95
N GLY A 55 8.09 8.91 10.44
CA GLY A 55 6.70 8.76 10.87
C GLY A 55 6.13 7.37 10.54
N VAL A 56 6.38 6.88 9.34
CA VAL A 56 5.96 5.54 8.90
C VAL A 56 6.57 4.48 9.80
N THR A 57 7.89 4.51 10.01
CA THR A 57 8.57 3.52 10.85
C THR A 57 8.15 3.60 12.31
N ALA A 58 7.97 4.81 12.86
CA ALA A 58 7.48 4.98 14.22
C ALA A 58 6.07 4.41 14.42
N VAL A 59 5.22 4.46 13.39
CA VAL A 59 3.86 3.89 13.41
C VAL A 59 3.89 2.37 13.20
N ILE A 60 4.57 1.89 12.16
CA ILE A 60 4.64 0.45 11.83
C ILE A 60 5.51 -0.30 12.86
N GLN A 61 6.40 0.39 13.57
CA GLN A 61 7.38 -0.19 14.53
C GLN A 61 8.36 -1.17 13.86
N SER A 62 8.55 -1.05 12.52
CA SER A 62 9.43 -1.91 11.74
C SER A 62 10.12 -1.12 10.62
N SER A 63 11.41 -0.83 10.79
CA SER A 63 12.23 -0.23 9.73
C SER A 63 12.50 -1.20 8.59
N SER A 64 12.56 -2.49 8.86
CA SER A 64 12.70 -3.51 7.82
C SER A 64 11.49 -3.52 6.89
N ALA A 65 10.26 -3.52 7.44
CA ALA A 65 9.04 -3.40 6.63
C ALA A 65 9.02 -2.09 5.82
N THR A 66 9.35 -0.96 6.46
CA THR A 66 9.41 0.34 5.78
C THR A 66 10.42 0.35 4.63
N THR A 67 11.61 -0.22 4.83
CA THR A 67 12.65 -0.24 3.77
C THR A 67 12.33 -1.23 2.65
N VAL A 68 11.73 -2.39 2.94
CA VAL A 68 11.21 -3.33 1.92
C VAL A 68 10.12 -2.66 1.08
N MET A 69 9.20 -1.94 1.71
CA MET A 69 8.18 -1.15 1.04
C MET A 69 8.78 -0.06 0.13
N VAL A 70 9.81 0.66 0.61
CA VAL A 70 10.54 1.65 -0.20
C VAL A 70 11.20 1.00 -1.41
N VAL A 71 11.81 -0.19 -1.25
CA VAL A 71 12.35 -0.99 -2.37
C VAL A 71 11.23 -1.33 -3.37
N GLY A 72 10.07 -1.77 -2.90
CA GLY A 72 8.89 -2.03 -3.73
C GLY A 72 8.40 -0.79 -4.49
N PHE A 73 8.32 0.38 -3.84
CA PHE A 73 7.95 1.64 -4.50
C PHE A 73 8.94 2.08 -5.58
N VAL A 74 10.23 1.89 -5.34
CA VAL A 74 11.25 2.18 -6.36
C VAL A 74 11.14 1.18 -7.51
N ASN A 75 10.85 -0.09 -7.21
CA ASN A 75 10.68 -1.14 -8.21
C ASN A 75 9.47 -0.89 -9.12
N SER A 76 8.34 -0.46 -8.55
CA SER A 76 7.11 -0.12 -9.29
C SER A 76 7.13 1.28 -9.91
N GLY A 77 8.21 2.04 -9.75
CA GLY A 77 8.34 3.40 -10.30
C GLY A 77 7.53 4.47 -9.57
N LEU A 78 6.90 4.15 -8.43
CA LEU A 78 6.17 5.11 -7.60
C LEU A 78 7.09 6.08 -6.87
N MET A 79 8.35 5.70 -6.69
CA MET A 79 9.37 6.49 -6.01
C MET A 79 10.66 6.49 -6.80
N THR A 80 11.30 7.63 -6.93
CA THR A 80 12.64 7.72 -7.50
C THR A 80 13.70 7.27 -6.49
N LEU A 81 14.86 6.81 -6.98
CA LEU A 81 15.99 6.47 -6.12
C LEU A 81 16.37 7.65 -5.19
N ARG A 82 16.34 8.88 -5.70
CA ARG A 82 16.67 10.07 -4.92
C ARG A 82 15.70 10.33 -3.77
N GLN A 83 14.42 10.10 -3.99
CA GLN A 83 13.39 10.22 -2.93
C GLN A 83 13.56 9.13 -1.87
N SER A 84 13.88 7.90 -2.28
CA SER A 84 14.05 6.76 -1.36
C SER A 84 15.17 6.98 -0.34
N ILE A 85 16.24 7.69 -0.70
CA ILE A 85 17.38 7.96 0.18
C ILE A 85 16.95 8.65 1.47
N SER A 86 16.18 9.72 1.37
CA SER A 86 15.72 10.48 2.54
C SER A 86 14.70 9.70 3.38
N VAL A 87 13.84 8.89 2.76
CA VAL A 87 12.86 8.03 3.45
C VAL A 87 13.58 6.93 4.24
N ILE A 88 14.59 6.29 3.66
CA ILE A 88 15.42 5.27 4.31
C ILE A 88 16.15 5.86 5.53
N MET A 89 16.71 7.06 5.42
CA MET A 89 17.36 7.75 6.55
C MET A 89 16.36 8.04 7.66
N GLY A 90 15.15 8.47 7.32
CA GLY A 90 14.06 8.69 8.28
C GLY A 90 13.63 7.40 8.97
N ALA A 91 13.53 6.30 8.22
CA ALA A 91 13.18 4.99 8.75
C ALA A 91 14.19 4.50 9.81
N ASN A 92 15.49 4.71 9.60
CA ASN A 92 16.51 4.37 10.59
C ASN A 92 16.33 5.15 11.90
N VAL A 93 16.03 6.46 11.83
CA VAL A 93 15.74 7.25 13.03
C VAL A 93 14.43 6.80 13.68
N GLY A 94 13.39 6.49 12.89
CA GLY A 94 12.09 5.99 13.37
C GLY A 94 12.19 4.72 14.21
N THR A 95 13.17 3.85 13.92
CA THR A 95 13.44 2.64 14.71
C THR A 95 13.79 2.94 16.16
N THR A 96 14.39 4.10 16.44
CA THR A 96 14.79 4.46 17.81
C THR A 96 13.60 4.66 18.75
N VAL A 97 12.40 4.93 18.22
CA VAL A 97 11.16 5.03 19.01
C VAL A 97 10.90 3.72 19.78
N THR A 98 11.16 2.56 19.15
CA THR A 98 11.04 1.26 19.83
C THR A 98 12.00 1.16 21.02
N ALA A 99 13.27 1.57 20.84
CA ALA A 99 14.25 1.56 21.94
C ALA A 99 13.81 2.41 23.14
N TRP A 100 13.15 3.55 22.88
CA TRP A 100 12.57 4.40 23.93
C TRP A 100 11.37 3.74 24.61
N LEU A 101 10.48 3.08 23.87
CA LEU A 101 9.37 2.32 24.47
C LEU A 101 9.90 1.22 25.42
N LEU A 102 10.95 0.52 25.01
CA LEU A 102 11.58 -0.51 25.82
C LEU A 102 12.32 0.05 27.05
N SER A 103 12.86 1.28 26.95
CA SER A 103 13.57 1.94 28.06
C SER A 103 12.66 2.34 29.23
N LEU A 104 11.34 2.36 29.02
CA LEU A 104 10.38 2.61 30.10
C LEU A 104 10.55 1.61 31.27
N GLY A 105 11.17 0.43 31.01
CA GLY A 105 11.50 -0.57 32.02
C GLY A 105 12.49 -0.11 33.10
N ASP A 106 13.25 0.98 32.87
CA ASP A 106 14.25 1.52 33.82
C ASP A 106 13.71 2.57 34.80
N ILE A 107 12.40 2.81 34.82
CA ILE A 107 11.81 3.79 35.71
C ILE A 107 11.89 3.29 37.17
N ASP A 108 12.87 3.77 37.95
CA ASP A 108 13.06 3.41 39.33
C ASP A 108 12.81 4.59 40.27
N GLY A 109 12.07 4.34 41.35
CA GLY A 109 11.79 5.33 42.37
C GLY A 109 10.94 4.75 43.50
N THR A 110 11.04 5.37 44.70
CA THR A 110 10.36 4.94 45.93
C THR A 110 8.98 5.54 46.10
N SER A 111 8.67 6.64 45.40
CA SER A 111 7.36 7.30 45.52
C SER A 111 6.26 6.46 44.89
N VAL A 112 5.04 6.51 45.45
CA VAL A 112 3.87 5.75 44.96
C VAL A 112 3.59 6.09 43.48
N LEU A 113 3.76 7.33 43.08
CA LEU A 113 3.51 7.82 41.73
C LEU A 113 4.52 7.23 40.72
N VAL A 114 5.79 7.15 41.09
CA VAL A 114 6.84 6.52 40.29
C VAL A 114 6.64 5.01 40.24
N ARG A 115 6.22 4.36 41.32
CA ARG A 115 5.89 2.92 41.32
C ARG A 115 4.70 2.60 40.39
N LEU A 116 3.71 3.48 40.30
CA LEU A 116 2.60 3.31 39.33
C LEU A 116 3.04 3.46 37.87
N LEU A 117 4.09 4.23 37.60
CA LEU A 117 4.66 4.42 36.28
C LEU A 117 5.65 3.32 35.89
N LYS A 118 6.00 2.40 36.80
CA LYS A 118 6.81 1.22 36.44
C LYS A 118 6.02 0.29 35.49
N PRO A 119 6.65 -0.27 34.44
CA PRO A 119 6.01 -1.22 33.56
C PRO A 119 5.36 -2.40 34.28
N THR A 120 6.01 -2.93 35.30
CA THR A 120 5.48 -4.00 36.15
C THR A 120 4.15 -3.68 36.81
N SER A 121 3.85 -2.39 37.03
CA SER A 121 2.60 -1.94 37.66
C SER A 121 1.52 -1.56 36.64
N PHE A 122 1.87 -0.79 35.60
CA PHE A 122 0.84 -0.33 34.66
C PHE A 122 0.57 -1.33 33.51
N THR A 123 1.54 -2.18 33.13
CA THR A 123 1.36 -3.16 32.05
C THR A 123 0.21 -4.14 32.31
N PRO A 124 0.00 -4.70 33.51
CA PRO A 124 -1.18 -5.52 33.79
C PRO A 124 -2.50 -4.75 33.63
N ILE A 125 -2.52 -3.47 33.99
CA ILE A 125 -3.70 -2.61 33.81
C ILE A 125 -4.00 -2.42 32.32
N LEU A 126 -2.97 -2.14 31.52
CA LEU A 126 -3.12 -2.04 30.06
C LEU A 126 -3.58 -3.35 29.44
N ALA A 127 -3.09 -4.50 29.94
CA ALA A 127 -3.55 -5.81 29.47
C ALA A 127 -5.05 -6.01 29.76
N VAL A 128 -5.53 -5.67 30.97
CA VAL A 128 -6.95 -5.76 31.32
C VAL A 128 -7.80 -4.81 30.45
N ILE A 129 -7.38 -3.56 30.28
CA ILE A 129 -8.08 -2.60 29.41
C ILE A 129 -8.08 -3.13 27.98
N GLY A 130 -6.94 -3.63 27.50
CA GLY A 130 -6.78 -4.19 26.17
C GLY A 130 -7.71 -5.35 25.88
N ILE A 131 -7.79 -6.33 26.79
CA ILE A 131 -8.68 -7.49 26.60
C ILE A 131 -10.16 -7.10 26.64
N VAL A 132 -10.54 -6.15 27.53
CA VAL A 132 -11.91 -5.63 27.58
C VAL A 132 -12.30 -4.94 26.26
N LEU A 133 -11.42 -4.08 25.72
CA LEU A 133 -11.67 -3.45 24.42
C LEU A 133 -11.77 -4.46 23.30
N TYR A 134 -10.93 -5.48 23.30
CA TYR A 134 -10.88 -6.50 22.26
C TYR A 134 -12.13 -7.40 22.27
N LEU A 135 -12.56 -7.88 23.45
CA LEU A 135 -13.66 -8.84 23.56
C LEU A 135 -15.04 -8.17 23.54
N PHE A 136 -15.21 -7.02 24.20
CA PHE A 136 -16.54 -6.46 24.47
C PHE A 136 -16.89 -5.27 23.55
N CYS A 137 -15.95 -4.65 22.84
CA CYS A 137 -16.25 -3.57 21.91
C CYS A 137 -16.62 -4.12 20.52
N LYS A 138 -17.67 -3.56 19.90
CA LYS A 138 -18.09 -3.90 18.54
C LYS A 138 -17.28 -3.15 17.46
N SER A 139 -16.79 -1.96 17.76
CA SER A 139 -16.05 -1.13 16.81
C SER A 139 -14.64 -1.69 16.54
N SER A 140 -14.30 -1.90 15.26
CA SER A 140 -12.97 -2.34 14.82
C SER A 140 -11.87 -1.44 15.38
N ARG A 141 -12.02 -0.12 15.31
CA ARG A 141 -11.03 0.84 15.85
C ARG A 141 -10.76 0.66 17.35
N LYS A 142 -11.79 0.30 18.14
CA LYS A 142 -11.62 0.04 19.58
C LYS A 142 -10.96 -1.32 19.81
N LYS A 143 -11.28 -2.32 19.00
CA LYS A 143 -10.60 -3.62 19.04
C LYS A 143 -9.12 -3.49 18.72
N ASP A 144 -8.76 -2.74 17.66
CA ASP A 144 -7.34 -2.46 17.33
C ASP A 144 -6.63 -1.74 18.48
N SER A 145 -7.29 -0.78 19.14
CA SER A 145 -6.72 -0.16 20.36
C SER A 145 -6.49 -1.18 21.46
N GLY A 146 -7.42 -2.14 21.62
CA GLY A 146 -7.26 -3.25 22.55
C GLY A 146 -6.05 -4.12 22.22
N VAL A 147 -5.88 -4.46 20.94
CA VAL A 147 -4.75 -5.26 20.44
C VAL A 147 -3.42 -4.51 20.63
N ILE A 148 -3.36 -3.19 20.42
CA ILE A 148 -2.17 -2.36 20.68
C ILE A 148 -1.77 -2.46 22.17
N LEU A 149 -2.72 -2.31 23.07
CA LEU A 149 -2.46 -2.39 24.51
C LEU A 149 -2.02 -3.80 24.94
N LEU A 150 -2.64 -4.84 24.40
CA LEU A 150 -2.26 -6.24 24.65
C LEU A 150 -0.88 -6.54 24.09
N GLY A 151 -0.59 -6.11 22.87
CA GLY A 151 0.73 -6.29 22.23
C GLY A 151 1.82 -5.60 23.03
N PHE A 152 1.59 -4.35 23.47
CA PHE A 152 2.53 -3.65 24.35
C PHE A 152 2.72 -4.37 25.69
N ALA A 153 1.65 -4.86 26.30
CA ALA A 153 1.74 -5.60 27.56
C ALA A 153 2.55 -6.90 27.39
N THR A 154 2.27 -7.67 26.33
CA THR A 154 2.98 -8.92 26.03
C THR A 154 4.46 -8.66 25.75
N LEU A 155 4.79 -7.61 25.01
CA LEU A 155 6.16 -7.17 24.73
C LEU A 155 6.92 -6.87 26.03
N MET A 156 6.31 -6.10 26.94
CA MET A 156 6.93 -5.74 28.22
C MET A 156 7.11 -6.96 29.14
N PHE A 157 6.14 -7.87 29.20
CA PHE A 157 6.28 -9.14 29.91
C PHE A 157 7.41 -10.01 29.33
N GLY A 158 7.53 -10.08 28.00
CA GLY A 158 8.63 -10.76 27.33
C GLY A 158 10.00 -10.17 27.68
N MET A 159 10.11 -8.83 27.67
CA MET A 159 11.32 -8.11 28.07
C MET A 159 11.72 -8.41 29.53
N GLU A 160 10.75 -8.40 30.44
CA GLU A 160 11.00 -8.66 31.85
C GLU A 160 11.41 -10.12 32.10
N THR A 161 10.76 -11.06 31.41
CA THR A 161 11.10 -12.48 31.44
C THR A 161 12.52 -12.71 30.93
N MET A 162 12.93 -12.08 29.83
CA MET A 162 14.32 -12.15 29.34
C MET A 162 15.31 -11.57 30.38
N SER A 163 15.02 -10.40 30.92
CA SER A 163 15.89 -9.74 31.92
C SER A 163 16.04 -10.59 33.18
N GLY A 164 14.97 -11.23 33.64
CA GLY A 164 14.98 -12.14 34.77
C GLY A 164 15.85 -13.38 34.52
N ALA A 165 15.68 -14.00 33.34
CA ALA A 165 16.45 -15.19 32.96
C ALA A 165 17.96 -14.96 32.90
N VAL A 166 18.39 -13.75 32.47
CA VAL A 166 19.84 -13.42 32.38
C VAL A 166 20.42 -12.83 33.67
N SER A 167 19.60 -12.57 34.68
CA SER A 167 20.07 -11.94 35.92
C SER A 167 21.17 -12.71 36.64
N GLY A 168 21.13 -14.06 36.58
CA GLY A 168 22.14 -14.93 37.12
C GLY A 168 23.52 -14.85 36.42
N LEU A 169 23.58 -14.32 35.19
CA LEU A 169 24.83 -14.17 34.42
C LEU A 169 25.74 -13.04 34.92
N ARG A 170 25.25 -12.18 35.80
CA ARG A 170 25.99 -11.02 36.32
C ARG A 170 27.39 -11.39 36.84
N ASN A 171 27.50 -12.53 37.49
CA ASN A 171 28.74 -13.00 38.12
C ASN A 171 29.37 -14.19 37.37
N ASP A 172 28.85 -14.56 36.21
CA ASP A 172 29.42 -15.66 35.40
C ASP A 172 30.68 -15.16 34.69
N PRO A 173 31.87 -15.80 34.97
CA PRO A 173 33.13 -15.34 34.39
C PRO A 173 33.17 -15.43 32.87
N VAL A 174 32.51 -16.42 32.27
CA VAL A 174 32.47 -16.59 30.79
C VAL A 174 31.69 -15.47 30.16
N PHE A 175 30.53 -15.12 30.73
CA PHE A 175 29.69 -14.04 30.27
C PHE A 175 30.38 -12.68 30.39
N VAL A 176 30.95 -12.39 31.54
CA VAL A 176 31.70 -11.15 31.78
C VAL A 176 32.89 -11.03 30.83
N ASN A 177 33.64 -12.09 30.61
CA ASN A 177 34.77 -12.11 29.69
C ASN A 177 34.33 -11.91 28.23
N LEU A 178 33.17 -12.45 27.82
CA LEU A 178 32.60 -12.21 26.51
C LEU A 178 32.30 -10.70 26.27
N PHE A 179 31.71 -10.03 27.25
CA PHE A 179 31.43 -8.57 27.13
C PHE A 179 32.70 -7.73 27.27
N LEU A 180 33.73 -8.23 27.99
CA LEU A 180 35.04 -7.60 27.99
C LEU A 180 35.71 -7.68 26.60
N ALA A 181 35.55 -8.78 25.88
CA ALA A 181 36.01 -8.90 24.49
C ALA A 181 35.32 -7.89 23.56
N PHE A 182 34.01 -7.61 23.79
CA PHE A 182 33.24 -6.60 23.01
C PHE A 182 33.63 -5.16 23.36
N LYS A 183 34.48 -4.92 24.39
CA LYS A 183 35.15 -3.63 24.54
C LYS A 183 36.11 -3.31 23.38
N ASN A 184 36.51 -4.31 22.56
CA ASN A 184 37.08 -4.06 21.26
C ASN A 184 35.97 -3.57 20.31
N PRO A 185 36.03 -2.31 19.81
CA PRO A 185 34.94 -1.72 19.06
C PRO A 185 34.59 -2.50 17.79
N LEU A 186 35.58 -3.09 17.10
CA LEU A 186 35.33 -3.87 15.89
C LEU A 186 34.57 -5.17 16.19
N LEU A 187 34.95 -5.87 17.28
CA LEU A 187 34.22 -7.08 17.69
C LEU A 187 32.80 -6.77 18.11
N GLY A 188 32.58 -5.64 18.80
CA GLY A 188 31.23 -5.16 19.14
C GLY A 188 30.38 -4.91 17.90
N VAL A 189 30.91 -4.21 16.89
CA VAL A 189 30.22 -3.97 15.63
C VAL A 189 29.88 -5.28 14.90
N VAL A 190 30.85 -6.20 14.80
CA VAL A 190 30.61 -7.50 14.15
C VAL A 190 29.54 -8.30 14.89
N ALA A 191 29.60 -8.34 16.22
CA ALA A 191 28.61 -9.07 17.04
C ALA A 191 27.19 -8.49 16.81
N GLY A 192 27.04 -7.16 16.86
CA GLY A 192 25.76 -6.48 16.59
C GLY A 192 25.25 -6.72 15.17
N ALA A 193 26.12 -6.66 14.18
CA ALA A 193 25.75 -6.87 12.77
C ALA A 193 25.31 -8.32 12.51
N VAL A 194 26.03 -9.30 13.01
CA VAL A 194 25.71 -10.73 12.85
C VAL A 194 24.40 -11.06 13.57
N LEU A 195 24.25 -10.64 14.83
CA LEU A 195 23.03 -10.88 15.60
C LEU A 195 21.80 -10.33 14.88
N THR A 196 21.85 -9.07 14.45
CA THR A 196 20.72 -8.42 13.79
C THR A 196 20.50 -8.99 12.38
N GLY A 197 21.55 -9.31 11.64
CA GLY A 197 21.46 -9.96 10.33
C GLY A 197 20.78 -11.34 10.38
N ILE A 198 20.99 -12.11 11.46
CA ILE A 198 20.31 -13.40 11.68
C ILE A 198 18.85 -13.19 12.08
N ILE A 199 18.60 -12.32 13.06
CA ILE A 199 17.24 -12.06 13.59
C ILE A 199 16.40 -11.26 12.58
N GLN A 200 17.03 -10.46 11.70
CA GLN A 200 16.41 -9.54 10.74
C GLN A 200 15.49 -8.49 11.38
N SER A 201 15.68 -8.20 12.67
CA SER A 201 14.94 -7.20 13.42
C SER A 201 15.88 -6.44 14.36
N SER A 202 16.12 -5.15 14.03
CA SER A 202 16.94 -4.28 14.89
C SER A 202 16.25 -3.98 16.22
N SER A 203 14.93 -3.84 16.23
CA SER A 203 14.17 -3.61 17.46
C SER A 203 14.31 -4.81 18.41
N ALA A 204 14.25 -6.05 17.90
CA ALA A 204 14.49 -7.25 18.69
C ALA A 204 15.93 -7.31 19.20
N SER A 205 16.90 -7.01 18.35
CA SER A 205 18.32 -7.03 18.71
C SER A 205 18.66 -5.99 19.78
N VAL A 206 18.09 -4.77 19.68
CA VAL A 206 18.19 -3.72 20.72
C VAL A 206 17.50 -4.17 22.00
N GLY A 207 16.33 -4.79 21.92
CA GLY A 207 15.62 -5.34 23.07
C GLY A 207 16.42 -6.39 23.83
N ILE A 208 17.09 -7.32 23.10
CA ILE A 208 18.02 -8.29 23.71
C ILE A 208 19.18 -7.57 24.41
N LEU A 209 19.79 -6.56 23.78
CA LEU A 209 20.88 -5.79 24.40
C LEU A 209 20.40 -5.07 25.66
N GLN A 210 19.20 -4.46 25.65
CA GLN A 210 18.59 -3.83 26.81
C GLN A 210 18.23 -4.84 27.90
N ALA A 211 17.79 -6.07 27.56
CA ALA A 211 17.59 -7.12 28.55
C ALA A 211 18.92 -7.57 29.20
N LEU A 212 19.97 -7.76 28.39
CA LEU A 212 21.29 -8.10 28.88
C LEU A 212 21.93 -6.98 29.73
N SER A 213 21.65 -5.72 29.44
CA SER A 213 22.16 -4.59 30.24
C SER A 213 21.66 -4.63 31.69
N ALA A 214 20.50 -5.24 31.95
CA ALA A 214 19.98 -5.44 33.31
C ALA A 214 20.90 -6.29 34.21
N THR A 215 21.83 -7.07 33.62
CA THR A 215 22.86 -7.80 34.39
C THR A 215 23.90 -6.87 35.03
N GLY A 216 24.03 -5.62 34.52
CA GLY A 216 25.10 -4.71 34.92
C GLY A 216 26.50 -5.07 34.36
N ALA A 217 26.63 -6.14 33.57
CA ALA A 217 27.90 -6.56 32.97
C ALA A 217 28.21 -5.88 31.64
N VAL A 218 27.19 -5.33 30.99
CA VAL A 218 27.31 -4.61 29.70
C VAL A 218 27.68 -3.15 29.96
N SER A 219 28.90 -2.75 29.62
CA SER A 219 29.33 -1.35 29.74
C SER A 219 28.95 -0.54 28.49
N TYR A 220 28.90 0.81 28.58
CA TYR A 220 28.71 1.65 27.39
C TYR A 220 29.79 1.46 26.35
N ALA A 221 31.04 1.15 26.78
CA ALA A 221 32.15 0.83 25.86
C ALA A 221 31.85 -0.39 24.94
N ALA A 222 31.05 -1.34 25.43
CA ALA A 222 30.61 -2.49 24.64
C ALA A 222 29.28 -2.23 23.92
N ALA A 223 28.32 -1.60 24.59
CA ALA A 223 26.98 -1.37 24.06
C ALA A 223 26.97 -0.48 22.80
N ILE A 224 27.73 0.62 22.81
CA ILE A 224 27.74 1.59 21.68
C ILE A 224 28.22 0.95 20.38
N PRO A 225 29.36 0.24 20.31
CA PRO A 225 29.76 -0.47 19.09
C PRO A 225 28.78 -1.57 18.66
N ILE A 226 28.17 -2.29 19.61
CA ILE A 226 27.12 -3.29 19.29
C ILE A 226 25.93 -2.62 18.61
N ILE A 227 25.44 -1.48 19.12
CA ILE A 227 24.35 -0.71 18.52
C ILE A 227 24.69 -0.27 17.09
N MET A 228 25.93 0.22 16.89
CA MET A 228 26.40 0.57 15.54
C MET A 228 26.34 -0.63 14.59
N GLY A 229 26.77 -1.80 15.04
CA GLY A 229 26.70 -3.05 14.28
C GLY A 229 25.26 -3.49 13.98
N GLN A 230 24.35 -3.36 14.94
CA GLN A 230 22.93 -3.69 14.77
C GLN A 230 22.29 -2.92 13.60
N ASN A 231 22.68 -1.66 13.40
CA ASN A 231 22.20 -0.86 12.27
C ASN A 231 22.71 -1.39 10.91
N ILE A 232 23.95 -1.90 10.84
CA ILE A 232 24.44 -2.59 9.63
C ILE A 232 23.64 -3.87 9.41
N GLY A 233 23.44 -4.69 10.44
CA GLY A 233 22.72 -5.96 10.34
C GLY A 233 21.29 -5.81 9.80
N THR A 234 20.61 -4.70 10.11
CA THR A 234 19.26 -4.40 9.61
C THR A 234 19.19 -4.29 8.09
N THR A 235 20.30 -3.93 7.42
CA THR A 235 20.31 -3.74 5.97
C THR A 235 20.20 -5.05 5.17
N VAL A 236 20.46 -6.20 5.81
CA VAL A 236 20.36 -7.52 5.18
C VAL A 236 18.96 -7.76 4.64
N THR A 237 17.93 -7.38 5.38
CA THR A 237 16.52 -7.52 4.93
C THR A 237 16.26 -6.77 3.64
N ALA A 238 16.70 -5.51 3.54
CA ALA A 238 16.54 -4.69 2.33
C ALA A 238 17.31 -5.26 1.14
N LEU A 239 18.52 -5.77 1.37
CA LEU A 239 19.33 -6.42 0.33
C LEU A 239 18.66 -7.70 -0.19
N LEU A 240 18.17 -8.57 0.70
CA LEU A 240 17.45 -9.78 0.32
C LEU A 240 16.17 -9.45 -0.46
N SER A 241 15.41 -8.45 -0.01
CA SER A 241 14.19 -8.04 -0.69
C SER A 241 14.45 -7.41 -2.06
N SER A 242 15.65 -6.92 -2.33
CA SER A 242 16.01 -6.32 -3.61
C SER A 242 16.40 -7.34 -4.69
N ILE A 243 16.52 -8.64 -4.34
CA ILE A 243 16.83 -9.71 -5.30
C ILE A 243 15.65 -9.82 -6.28
N GLY A 244 15.93 -9.87 -7.57
CA GLY A 244 14.93 -9.96 -8.64
C GLY A 244 14.22 -8.65 -8.96
N THR A 245 14.61 -7.50 -8.35
CA THR A 245 14.05 -6.19 -8.66
C THR A 245 14.82 -5.45 -9.75
N ASN A 246 14.24 -4.33 -10.21
CA ASN A 246 14.91 -3.41 -11.12
C ASN A 246 16.17 -2.78 -10.49
N LYS A 247 17.01 -2.14 -11.31
CA LYS A 247 18.30 -1.54 -10.88
C LYS A 247 18.13 -0.49 -9.80
N ASN A 248 17.11 0.35 -9.90
CA ASN A 248 16.90 1.45 -8.96
C ASN A 248 16.45 0.94 -7.59
N ALA A 249 15.66 -0.12 -7.54
CA ALA A 249 15.29 -0.79 -6.31
C ALA A 249 16.51 -1.47 -5.63
N ARG A 250 17.37 -2.14 -6.41
CA ARG A 250 18.66 -2.65 -5.91
C ARG A 250 19.58 -1.55 -5.40
N ARG A 251 19.64 -0.40 -6.10
CA ARG A 251 20.38 0.79 -5.67
C ARG A 251 19.84 1.35 -4.35
N ALA A 252 18.52 1.35 -4.14
CA ALA A 252 17.92 1.78 -2.88
C ALA A 252 18.35 0.88 -1.70
N ALA A 253 18.39 -0.44 -1.87
CA ALA A 253 18.90 -1.36 -0.87
C ALA A 253 20.41 -1.15 -0.59
N VAL A 254 21.20 -0.91 -1.63
CA VAL A 254 22.64 -0.57 -1.51
C VAL A 254 22.82 0.76 -0.78
N VAL A 255 21.99 1.77 -1.04
CA VAL A 255 22.03 3.04 -0.28
C VAL A 255 21.80 2.82 1.20
N HIS A 256 20.84 1.94 1.57
CA HIS A 256 20.59 1.60 2.97
C HIS A 256 21.85 1.00 3.64
N LEU A 257 22.50 0.04 2.96
CA LEU A 257 23.76 -0.52 3.45
C LEU A 257 24.85 0.54 3.60
N MET A 258 25.04 1.35 2.55
CA MET A 258 26.10 2.36 2.53
C MET A 258 25.90 3.45 3.57
N PHE A 259 24.67 3.90 3.78
CA PHE A 259 24.33 4.84 4.85
C PHE A 259 24.79 4.34 6.20
N ASN A 260 24.47 3.08 6.54
CA ASN A 260 24.84 2.51 7.81
C ASN A 260 26.35 2.21 7.92
N VAL A 261 26.98 1.67 6.86
CA VAL A 261 28.43 1.38 6.86
C VAL A 261 29.26 2.65 6.98
N ILE A 262 28.95 3.70 6.17
CA ILE A 262 29.67 4.97 6.24
C ILE A 262 29.46 5.61 7.62
N GLY A 263 28.22 5.63 8.11
CA GLY A 263 27.90 6.12 9.44
C GLY A 263 28.71 5.42 10.54
N VAL A 264 28.78 4.08 10.48
CA VAL A 264 29.56 3.30 11.42
C VAL A 264 31.06 3.61 11.30
N VAL A 265 31.63 3.62 10.09
CA VAL A 265 33.07 3.91 9.90
C VAL A 265 33.44 5.28 10.48
N VAL A 266 32.63 6.32 10.19
CA VAL A 266 32.91 7.67 10.68
C VAL A 266 32.72 7.75 12.19
N LEU A 267 31.57 7.34 12.72
CA LEU A 267 31.26 7.52 14.14
C LEU A 267 32.04 6.55 15.03
N LEU A 268 32.40 5.35 14.55
CA LEU A 268 33.27 4.44 15.29
C LEU A 268 34.71 5.00 15.37
N SER A 269 35.19 5.66 14.30
CA SER A 269 36.49 6.35 14.32
C SER A 269 36.49 7.49 15.34
N VAL A 270 35.42 8.32 15.36
CA VAL A 270 35.25 9.38 16.37
C VAL A 270 35.18 8.78 17.78
N PHE A 271 34.37 7.74 17.97
CA PHE A 271 34.25 7.04 19.26
C PHE A 271 35.61 6.51 19.76
N THR A 272 36.39 5.91 18.87
CA THR A 272 37.71 5.35 19.21
C THR A 272 38.70 6.46 19.60
N VAL A 273 38.70 7.58 18.87
CA VAL A 273 39.53 8.75 19.19
C VAL A 273 39.13 9.38 20.52
N VAL A 274 37.82 9.60 20.73
CA VAL A 274 37.29 10.16 21.99
C VAL A 274 37.64 9.26 23.18
N ARG A 275 37.48 7.95 23.01
CA ARG A 275 37.83 6.98 24.05
C ARG A 275 39.32 7.01 24.37
N ALA A 276 40.19 7.09 23.35
CA ALA A 276 41.64 7.08 23.52
C ALA A 276 42.16 8.41 24.11
N ALA A 277 41.59 9.56 23.68
CA ALA A 277 42.07 10.87 24.07
C ALA A 277 41.49 11.38 25.40
N LEU A 278 40.21 11.08 25.68
CA LEU A 278 39.49 11.63 26.83
C LEU A 278 39.22 10.57 27.90
N ALA A 279 39.31 9.27 27.59
CA ALA A 279 38.99 8.14 28.46
C ALA A 279 37.77 8.40 29.37
N PRO A 280 36.58 8.69 28.82
CA PRO A 280 35.44 9.11 29.64
C PRO A 280 35.02 7.98 30.60
N ALA A 281 34.95 8.28 31.92
CA ALA A 281 34.56 7.31 32.94
C ALA A 281 33.20 6.65 32.63
N LEU A 282 32.29 7.40 32.01
CA LEU A 282 30.98 6.93 31.56
C LEU A 282 31.06 5.66 30.71
N LEU A 283 32.10 5.48 29.89
CA LEU A 283 32.24 4.31 29.01
C LEU A 283 32.43 3.00 29.78
N ASP A 284 33.00 3.04 30.98
CA ASP A 284 33.18 1.89 31.84
C ASP A 284 32.00 1.60 32.77
N GLU A 285 31.04 2.53 32.86
CA GLU A 285 29.81 2.30 33.60
C GLU A 285 28.89 1.29 32.93
N ALA A 286 28.05 0.63 33.73
CA ALA A 286 27.03 -0.28 33.24
C ALA A 286 26.00 0.49 32.39
N ALA A 287 25.75 0.01 31.18
CA ALA A 287 24.77 0.61 30.29
C ALA A 287 23.35 0.37 30.82
N THR A 288 22.55 1.44 30.89
CA THR A 288 21.13 1.38 31.23
C THR A 288 20.30 1.21 29.96
N ARG A 289 19.04 0.76 30.08
CA ARG A 289 18.12 0.66 28.93
C ARG A 289 17.91 2.01 28.29
N SER A 290 17.72 3.05 29.08
CA SER A 290 17.59 4.44 28.61
C SER A 290 18.88 4.95 27.95
N GLY A 291 20.05 4.63 28.53
CA GLY A 291 21.35 4.96 27.92
C GLY A 291 21.56 4.30 26.56
N ILE A 292 21.12 3.04 26.39
CA ILE A 292 21.11 2.34 25.11
C ILE A 292 20.16 3.06 24.10
N ALA A 293 18.98 3.47 24.52
CA ALA A 293 18.04 4.21 23.67
C ALA A 293 18.62 5.58 23.23
N ILE A 294 19.28 6.29 24.15
CA ILE A 294 20.00 7.54 23.85
C ILE A 294 21.11 7.31 22.84
N ALA A 295 21.96 6.30 23.07
CA ALA A 295 23.07 5.98 22.18
C ALA A 295 22.57 5.58 20.77
N HIS A 296 21.49 4.79 20.69
CA HIS A 296 20.85 4.41 19.43
C HIS A 296 20.28 5.63 18.69
N SER A 297 19.60 6.53 19.40
CA SER A 297 19.06 7.76 18.82
C SER A 297 20.18 8.71 18.37
N ALA A 298 21.19 8.90 19.20
CA ALA A 298 22.33 9.76 18.89
C ALA A 298 23.07 9.26 17.63
N PHE A 299 23.33 7.95 17.54
CA PHE A 299 23.96 7.36 16.37
C PHE A 299 23.17 7.64 15.09
N ASN A 300 21.86 7.33 15.07
CA ASN A 300 21.04 7.48 13.87
C ASN A 300 20.83 8.96 13.49
N LEU A 301 20.67 9.86 14.46
CA LEU A 301 20.56 11.29 14.21
C LEU A 301 21.86 11.89 13.67
N LEU A 302 23.02 11.51 14.24
CA LEU A 302 24.33 11.97 13.77
C LEU A 302 24.63 11.44 12.35
N CYS A 303 24.33 10.16 12.07
CA CYS A 303 24.46 9.61 10.73
C CYS A 303 23.59 10.37 9.73
N THR A 304 22.35 10.66 10.11
CA THR A 304 21.42 11.42 9.27
C THR A 304 21.91 12.85 9.04
N ALA A 305 22.33 13.54 10.11
CA ALA A 305 22.85 14.90 9.99
C ALA A 305 24.10 14.99 9.08
N LEU A 306 24.94 13.96 9.13
CA LEU A 306 26.13 13.84 8.27
C LEU A 306 25.76 13.54 6.81
N LEU A 307 24.86 12.60 6.56
CA LEU A 307 24.65 12.01 5.24
C LEU A 307 23.42 12.53 4.49
N LEU A 308 22.45 13.16 5.15
CA LEU A 308 21.28 13.73 4.49
C LEU A 308 21.66 14.86 3.50
N PRO A 309 22.59 15.78 3.84
CA PRO A 309 23.11 16.75 2.87
C PRO A 309 23.89 16.08 1.72
N ALA A 310 24.52 14.95 2.00
CA ALA A 310 25.33 14.17 1.06
C ALA A 310 24.52 13.12 0.26
N GLY A 311 23.18 13.17 0.27
CA GLY A 311 22.32 12.21 -0.41
C GLY A 311 22.65 12.00 -1.90
N GLY A 312 23.04 13.08 -2.61
CA GLY A 312 23.49 12.98 -4.01
C GLY A 312 24.83 12.21 -4.18
N LEU A 313 25.68 12.18 -3.15
CA LEU A 313 26.89 11.35 -3.16
C LEU A 313 26.54 9.87 -3.00
N LEU A 314 25.62 9.55 -2.08
CA LEU A 314 25.13 8.18 -1.89
C LEU A 314 24.45 7.65 -3.16
N GLU A 315 23.66 8.48 -3.84
CA GLU A 315 23.05 8.16 -5.13
C GLU A 315 24.11 7.79 -6.19
N LYS A 316 25.10 8.65 -6.37
CA LYS A 316 26.20 8.40 -7.34
C LYS A 316 26.99 7.14 -7.01
N LEU A 317 27.22 6.88 -5.74
CA LEU A 317 27.96 5.71 -5.27
C LEU A 317 27.13 4.42 -5.49
N ALA A 318 25.82 4.46 -5.23
CA ALA A 318 24.91 3.35 -5.50
C ALA A 318 24.82 3.03 -7.01
N ILE A 319 24.79 4.06 -7.87
CA ILE A 319 24.84 3.89 -9.33
C ILE A 319 26.16 3.25 -9.77
N ARG A 320 27.28 3.60 -9.11
CA ARG A 320 28.58 2.99 -9.42
C ARG A 320 28.68 1.53 -9.00
N ILE A 321 28.04 1.14 -7.89
CA ILE A 321 28.03 -0.24 -7.39
C ILE A 321 27.05 -1.10 -8.22
N VAL A 322 25.91 -0.54 -8.62
CA VAL A 322 24.91 -1.18 -9.48
C VAL A 322 24.83 -0.38 -10.77
N PRO A 323 25.69 -0.66 -11.77
CA PRO A 323 25.74 0.11 -13.02
C PRO A 323 24.52 -0.17 -13.91
N ASP A 324 24.30 0.72 -14.90
CA ASP A 324 23.28 0.50 -15.90
C ASP A 324 23.71 -0.63 -16.86
N SER A 325 22.96 -1.72 -16.88
CA SER A 325 23.03 -2.73 -17.95
C SER A 325 22.05 -2.28 -19.05
N GLY A 326 22.41 -2.31 -20.32
CA GLY A 326 21.58 -1.79 -21.42
C GLY A 326 20.22 -2.49 -21.67
N GLU A 327 19.75 -3.33 -20.76
CA GLU A 327 18.45 -3.99 -20.82
C GLU A 327 17.31 -3.03 -20.52
N LYS A 328 16.24 -3.09 -21.34
CA LYS A 328 14.97 -2.39 -21.05
C LYS A 328 14.40 -2.98 -19.75
N GLU A 329 14.24 -2.15 -18.74
CA GLU A 329 13.56 -2.56 -17.51
C GLU A 329 12.07 -2.78 -17.80
N GLN A 330 11.58 -3.99 -17.51
CA GLN A 330 10.13 -4.22 -17.41
C GLN A 330 9.62 -3.50 -16.16
N ARG A 331 8.64 -2.64 -16.32
CA ARG A 331 7.94 -2.05 -15.18
C ARG A 331 7.11 -3.15 -14.52
N VAL A 332 7.32 -3.36 -13.24
CA VAL A 332 6.46 -4.20 -12.42
C VAL A 332 5.32 -3.31 -11.93
N GLU A 333 4.13 -3.51 -12.47
CA GLU A 333 2.96 -2.68 -12.16
C GLU A 333 2.45 -2.91 -10.75
N LEU A 334 2.48 -4.18 -10.28
CA LEU A 334 2.09 -4.59 -8.94
C LEU A 334 3.22 -5.39 -8.30
N ASP A 335 3.82 -4.85 -7.26
CA ASP A 335 4.93 -5.50 -6.54
C ASP A 335 4.40 -6.27 -5.32
N GLU A 336 4.66 -7.58 -5.25
CA GLU A 336 4.20 -8.44 -4.14
C GLU A 336 4.77 -8.03 -2.78
N ARG A 337 5.87 -7.27 -2.73
CA ARG A 337 6.44 -6.73 -1.49
C ARG A 337 5.50 -5.75 -0.79
N LEU A 338 4.60 -5.12 -1.56
CA LEU A 338 3.58 -4.21 -1.01
C LEU A 338 2.46 -4.95 -0.28
N LEU A 339 2.28 -6.26 -0.51
CA LEU A 339 1.28 -7.07 0.19
C LEU A 339 1.50 -7.07 1.71
N ALA A 340 2.74 -6.94 2.15
CA ALA A 340 3.05 -6.77 3.57
C ALA A 340 2.42 -5.51 4.20
N THR A 341 1.98 -4.55 3.38
CA THR A 341 1.30 -3.33 3.81
C THR A 341 -0.01 -3.16 3.03
N PRO A 342 -1.11 -3.82 3.44
CA PRO A 342 -2.34 -3.94 2.68
C PRO A 342 -2.94 -2.62 2.18
N ALA A 343 -2.92 -1.56 3.01
CA ALA A 343 -3.41 -0.23 2.61
C ALA A 343 -2.68 0.35 1.39
N LEU A 344 -1.38 0.09 1.27
CA LEU A 344 -0.56 0.55 0.14
C LEU A 344 -0.73 -0.33 -1.10
N ALA A 345 -0.77 -1.65 -0.91
CA ALA A 345 -1.07 -2.61 -1.96
C ALA A 345 -2.40 -2.26 -2.63
N LEU A 346 -3.43 -1.98 -1.83
CA LEU A 346 -4.75 -1.57 -2.29
C LEU A 346 -4.71 -0.22 -3.04
N SER A 347 -3.98 0.77 -2.50
CA SER A 347 -3.80 2.06 -3.16
C SER A 347 -3.14 1.91 -4.54
N ARG A 348 -2.12 1.04 -4.65
CA ARG A 348 -1.47 0.77 -5.93
C ARG A 348 -2.38 0.04 -6.90
N SER A 349 -3.11 -0.99 -6.42
CA SER A 349 -4.10 -1.71 -7.23
C SER A 349 -5.15 -0.77 -7.80
N ARG A 350 -5.63 0.19 -6.99
CA ARG A 350 -6.58 1.21 -7.43
C ARG A 350 -6.00 2.11 -8.53
N ALA A 351 -4.72 2.51 -8.43
CA ALA A 351 -4.07 3.32 -9.47
C ALA A 351 -3.93 2.57 -10.80
N VAL A 352 -3.57 1.27 -10.75
CA VAL A 352 -3.50 0.41 -11.96
C VAL A 352 -4.90 0.17 -12.54
N ALA A 353 -5.91 -0.02 -11.70
CA ALA A 353 -7.30 -0.15 -12.16
C ALA A 353 -7.85 1.15 -12.78
N ALA A 354 -7.39 2.33 -12.33
CA ALA A 354 -7.72 3.60 -12.98
C ALA A 354 -7.11 3.70 -14.40
N ASP A 355 -5.84 3.29 -14.56
CA ASP A 355 -5.20 3.18 -15.89
C ASP A 355 -6.00 2.23 -16.82
N MET A 356 -6.40 1.06 -16.31
CA MET A 356 -7.26 0.11 -17.01
C MET A 356 -8.59 0.75 -17.43
N ALA A 357 -9.24 1.48 -16.52
CA ALA A 357 -10.51 2.17 -16.77
C ALA A 357 -10.39 3.21 -17.90
N GLU A 358 -9.30 4.00 -17.92
CA GLU A 358 -9.04 4.95 -19.01
C GLU A 358 -8.91 4.25 -20.37
N HIS A 359 -8.20 3.12 -20.42
CA HIS A 359 -8.06 2.32 -21.65
C HIS A 359 -9.40 1.75 -22.12
N ALA A 360 -10.20 1.17 -21.22
CA ALA A 360 -11.51 0.61 -21.55
C ALA A 360 -12.49 1.68 -22.09
N VAL A 361 -12.57 2.82 -21.43
CA VAL A 361 -13.42 3.94 -21.85
C VAL A 361 -12.96 4.49 -23.20
N ARG A 362 -11.66 4.64 -23.41
CA ARG A 362 -11.10 5.11 -24.69
C ARG A 362 -11.40 4.13 -25.82
N ALA A 363 -11.18 2.84 -25.60
CA ALA A 363 -11.44 1.80 -26.59
C ALA A 363 -12.89 1.84 -27.08
N LEU A 364 -13.86 1.96 -26.16
CA LEU A 364 -15.27 2.01 -26.55
C LEU A 364 -15.64 3.30 -27.28
N LYS A 365 -15.15 4.46 -26.85
CA LYS A 365 -15.38 5.73 -27.58
C LYS A 365 -14.76 5.74 -28.97
N ASP A 366 -13.58 5.16 -29.10
CA ASP A 366 -12.92 4.98 -30.38
C ASP A 366 -13.71 4.00 -31.29
N SER A 367 -14.31 2.95 -30.73
CA SER A 367 -15.13 2.01 -31.50
C SER A 367 -16.45 2.64 -31.96
N LEU A 368 -17.07 3.50 -31.16
CA LEU A 368 -18.22 4.31 -31.60
C LEU A 368 -17.84 5.22 -32.78
N THR A 369 -16.65 5.82 -32.73
CA THR A 369 -16.13 6.65 -33.83
C THR A 369 -15.86 5.81 -35.08
N ALA A 370 -15.44 4.55 -34.94
CA ALA A 370 -15.16 3.67 -36.06
C ALA A 370 -16.40 3.29 -36.88
N ILE A 371 -17.61 3.33 -36.29
CA ILE A 371 -18.87 3.09 -37.00
C ILE A 371 -19.09 4.16 -38.10
N ASP A 372 -18.74 5.42 -37.81
CA ASP A 372 -18.90 6.52 -38.77
C ASP A 372 -17.65 6.73 -39.63
N SER A 373 -16.45 6.51 -39.07
CA SER A 373 -15.17 6.81 -39.72
C SER A 373 -14.10 5.76 -39.37
N TYR A 374 -14.22 4.60 -39.99
CA TYR A 374 -13.25 3.51 -39.82
C TYR A 374 -11.87 3.88 -40.35
N SER A 375 -10.83 3.55 -39.59
CA SER A 375 -9.44 3.51 -40.08
C SER A 375 -8.66 2.34 -39.48
N PRO A 376 -7.72 1.73 -40.22
CA PRO A 376 -6.90 0.63 -39.69
C PRO A 376 -6.11 1.00 -38.44
N ALA A 377 -5.65 2.24 -38.35
CA ALA A 377 -4.92 2.74 -37.17
C ALA A 377 -5.82 2.83 -35.92
N LEU A 378 -7.11 3.20 -36.12
CA LEU A 378 -8.10 3.23 -35.05
C LEU A 378 -8.44 1.82 -34.58
N ALA A 379 -8.64 0.89 -35.52
CA ALA A 379 -8.91 -0.51 -35.24
C ALA A 379 -7.77 -1.17 -34.44
N GLU A 380 -6.53 -0.93 -34.85
CA GLU A 380 -5.36 -1.44 -34.13
C GLU A 380 -5.26 -0.89 -32.70
N ARG A 381 -5.54 0.40 -32.49
CA ARG A 381 -5.52 1.01 -31.16
C ARG A 381 -6.60 0.44 -30.25
N ILE A 382 -7.82 0.20 -30.76
CA ILE A 382 -8.91 -0.41 -29.99
C ILE A 382 -8.51 -1.82 -29.51
N ARG A 383 -7.92 -2.64 -30.39
CA ARG A 383 -7.45 -3.98 -30.03
C ARG A 383 -6.30 -3.95 -29.03
N GLN A 384 -5.36 -3.00 -29.16
CA GLN A 384 -4.28 -2.81 -28.20
C GLN A 384 -4.79 -2.37 -26.81
N ASP A 385 -5.80 -1.51 -26.76
CA ASP A 385 -6.41 -1.09 -25.50
C ASP A 385 -7.15 -2.24 -24.82
N GLU A 386 -7.82 -3.12 -25.57
CA GLU A 386 -8.49 -4.30 -25.04
C GLU A 386 -7.48 -5.33 -24.54
N GLU A 387 -6.41 -5.66 -25.31
CA GLU A 387 -5.34 -6.55 -24.87
C GLU A 387 -4.67 -6.04 -23.57
N LEU A 388 -4.57 -4.72 -23.43
CA LEU A 388 -4.04 -4.10 -22.22
C LEU A 388 -5.01 -4.22 -21.03
N CYS A 389 -6.32 -4.09 -21.27
CA CYS A 389 -7.35 -4.28 -20.25
C CYS A 389 -7.40 -5.72 -19.75
N ASP A 390 -7.33 -6.70 -20.65
CA ASP A 390 -7.24 -8.12 -20.32
C ASP A 390 -6.00 -8.41 -19.46
N HIS A 391 -4.83 -7.90 -19.87
CA HIS A 391 -3.61 -8.00 -19.07
C HIS A 391 -3.75 -7.38 -17.66
N TYR A 392 -4.35 -6.20 -17.57
CA TYR A 392 -4.56 -5.54 -16.27
C TYR A 392 -5.54 -6.31 -15.38
N GLU A 393 -6.61 -6.89 -15.95
CA GLU A 393 -7.55 -7.74 -15.21
C GLU A 393 -6.82 -8.93 -14.57
N ASP A 394 -6.02 -9.64 -15.36
CA ASP A 394 -5.27 -10.84 -14.95
C ASP A 394 -4.31 -10.56 -13.77
N ILE A 395 -3.51 -9.47 -13.87
CA ILE A 395 -2.56 -9.12 -12.81
C ILE A 395 -3.25 -8.55 -11.57
N LEU A 396 -4.31 -7.74 -11.74
CA LEU A 396 -5.05 -7.14 -10.63
C LEU A 396 -5.86 -8.19 -9.86
N SER A 397 -6.57 -9.09 -10.57
CA SER A 397 -7.37 -10.15 -9.92
C SER A 397 -6.48 -11.08 -9.11
N THR A 398 -5.35 -11.54 -9.70
CA THR A 398 -4.37 -12.37 -9.00
C THR A 398 -3.78 -11.65 -7.77
N TYR A 399 -3.44 -10.37 -7.90
CA TYR A 399 -2.84 -9.59 -6.81
C TYR A 399 -3.84 -9.30 -5.69
N LEU A 400 -5.09 -8.94 -6.01
CA LEU A 400 -6.15 -8.68 -5.04
C LEU A 400 -6.56 -9.95 -4.28
N VAL A 401 -6.54 -11.12 -4.93
CA VAL A 401 -6.75 -12.41 -4.26
C VAL A 401 -5.62 -12.69 -3.26
N LYS A 402 -4.37 -12.45 -3.61
CA LYS A 402 -3.24 -12.56 -2.67
C LYS A 402 -3.38 -11.57 -1.51
N LEU A 403 -3.78 -10.34 -1.82
CA LEU A 403 -4.01 -9.30 -0.81
C LEU A 403 -5.12 -9.68 0.18
N SER A 404 -6.18 -10.38 -0.29
CA SER A 404 -7.28 -10.83 0.58
C SER A 404 -6.84 -11.87 1.61
N ALA A 405 -5.71 -12.56 1.40
CA ALA A 405 -5.15 -13.50 2.36
C ALA A 405 -4.39 -12.81 3.50
N GLU A 406 -4.06 -11.52 3.33
CA GLU A 406 -3.37 -10.72 4.35
C GLU A 406 -4.35 -10.17 5.40
N GLN A 407 -3.80 -9.74 6.55
CA GLN A 407 -4.62 -9.18 7.63
C GLN A 407 -5.04 -7.74 7.31
N MET A 408 -6.17 -7.58 6.65
CA MET A 408 -6.78 -6.29 6.32
C MET A 408 -7.79 -5.83 7.37
N GLY A 409 -7.99 -4.50 7.47
CA GLY A 409 -9.14 -3.91 8.16
C GLY A 409 -10.43 -4.14 7.37
N THR A 410 -11.59 -4.01 8.04
CA THR A 410 -12.90 -4.22 7.39
C THR A 410 -13.08 -3.30 6.17
N ALA A 411 -12.73 -2.01 6.30
CA ALA A 411 -12.85 -1.04 5.19
C ALA A 411 -11.93 -1.36 4.01
N GLU A 412 -10.71 -1.84 4.28
CA GLU A 412 -9.75 -2.26 3.24
C GLU A 412 -10.24 -3.52 2.51
N SER A 413 -10.83 -4.46 3.25
CA SER A 413 -11.43 -5.67 2.67
C SER A 413 -12.64 -5.36 1.80
N GLU A 414 -13.49 -4.42 2.22
CA GLU A 414 -14.62 -3.91 1.43
C GLU A 414 -14.15 -3.22 0.15
N GLU A 415 -13.12 -2.36 0.24
CA GLU A 415 -12.54 -1.67 -0.92
C GLU A 415 -11.88 -2.66 -1.90
N ALA A 416 -11.16 -3.68 -1.40
CA ALA A 416 -10.55 -4.71 -2.23
C ALA A 416 -11.61 -5.53 -2.99
N ALA A 417 -12.71 -5.90 -2.33
CA ALA A 417 -13.82 -6.62 -2.95
C ALA A 417 -14.55 -5.77 -4.01
N ALA A 418 -14.77 -4.48 -3.74
CA ALA A 418 -15.35 -3.55 -4.70
C ALA A 418 -14.46 -3.37 -5.92
N LEU A 419 -13.14 -3.25 -5.71
CA LEU A 419 -12.16 -3.10 -6.78
C LEU A 419 -12.10 -4.36 -7.67
N LEU A 420 -12.10 -5.56 -7.06
CA LEU A 420 -12.13 -6.83 -7.79
C LEU A 420 -13.37 -6.96 -8.70
N LYS A 421 -14.49 -6.42 -8.28
CA LYS A 421 -15.71 -6.36 -9.09
C LYS A 421 -15.58 -5.36 -10.24
N SER A 422 -15.10 -4.14 -9.95
CA SER A 422 -15.01 -3.07 -10.94
C SER A 422 -14.03 -3.39 -12.08
N ILE A 423 -12.93 -4.12 -11.82
CA ILE A 423 -11.99 -4.50 -12.89
C ILE A 423 -12.64 -5.44 -13.91
N GLY A 424 -13.48 -6.38 -13.47
CA GLY A 424 -14.24 -7.24 -14.39
C GLY A 424 -15.26 -6.44 -15.23
N ASP A 425 -15.88 -5.40 -14.66
CA ASP A 425 -16.78 -4.53 -15.43
C ASP A 425 -16.01 -3.69 -16.47
N PHE A 426 -14.80 -3.19 -16.17
CA PHE A 426 -13.94 -2.49 -17.14
C PHE A 426 -13.41 -3.41 -18.24
N GLU A 427 -13.05 -4.66 -17.92
CA GLU A 427 -12.70 -5.68 -18.95
C GLU A 427 -13.89 -5.88 -19.91
N ARG A 428 -15.11 -6.02 -19.39
CA ARG A 428 -16.31 -6.18 -20.22
C ARG A 428 -16.57 -4.96 -21.11
N ILE A 429 -16.33 -3.74 -20.64
CA ILE A 429 -16.45 -2.53 -21.46
C ILE A 429 -15.45 -2.58 -22.62
N SER A 430 -14.19 -2.96 -22.40
CA SER A 430 -13.19 -3.07 -23.48
C SER A 430 -13.51 -4.21 -24.46
N TYR A 431 -14.04 -5.34 -23.98
CA TYR A 431 -14.54 -6.42 -24.82
C TYR A 431 -15.68 -5.95 -25.75
N HIS A 432 -16.64 -5.17 -25.24
CA HIS A 432 -17.70 -4.59 -26.06
C HIS A 432 -17.19 -3.56 -27.07
N ALA A 433 -16.04 -2.91 -26.81
CA ALA A 433 -15.40 -2.03 -27.78
C ALA A 433 -14.92 -2.81 -29.02
N VAL A 434 -14.34 -4.00 -28.84
CA VAL A 434 -13.93 -4.88 -29.96
C VAL A 434 -15.15 -5.38 -30.73
N ASN A 435 -16.21 -5.81 -30.04
CA ASN A 435 -17.46 -6.22 -30.72
C ASN A 435 -18.09 -5.10 -31.54
N THR A 436 -18.04 -3.86 -31.04
CA THR A 436 -18.49 -2.68 -31.78
C THR A 436 -17.60 -2.39 -32.98
N LEU A 437 -16.27 -2.57 -32.85
CA LEU A 437 -15.33 -2.47 -33.95
C LEU A 437 -15.59 -3.54 -35.03
N GLU A 438 -15.85 -4.79 -34.66
CA GLU A 438 -16.20 -5.87 -35.60
C GLU A 438 -17.46 -5.53 -36.40
N SER A 439 -18.45 -4.91 -35.76
CA SER A 439 -19.63 -4.38 -36.46
C SER A 439 -19.28 -3.27 -37.47
N ALA A 440 -18.33 -2.39 -37.15
CA ALA A 440 -17.84 -1.36 -38.07
C ALA A 440 -17.06 -1.98 -39.25
N GLU A 441 -16.26 -3.04 -39.03
CA GLU A 441 -15.55 -3.78 -40.04
C GLU A 441 -16.53 -4.51 -40.95
N GLU A 442 -17.57 -5.14 -40.41
CA GLU A 442 -18.62 -5.81 -41.18
C GLU A 442 -19.39 -4.86 -42.10
N LEU A 443 -19.76 -3.66 -41.57
CA LEU A 443 -20.41 -2.61 -42.38
C LEU A 443 -19.53 -2.21 -43.57
N ARG A 444 -18.22 -2.00 -43.33
CA ARG A 444 -17.26 -1.63 -44.36
C ARG A 444 -17.09 -2.75 -45.41
N ASP A 445 -16.81 -3.99 -44.97
CA ASP A 445 -16.45 -5.11 -45.81
C ASP A 445 -17.61 -5.54 -46.70
N LYS A 446 -18.84 -5.44 -46.19
CA LYS A 446 -20.07 -5.71 -46.95
C LYS A 446 -20.61 -4.47 -47.68
N ASN A 447 -19.94 -3.33 -47.57
CA ASN A 447 -20.36 -2.05 -48.15
C ASN A 447 -21.80 -1.67 -47.79
N LEU A 448 -22.17 -1.89 -46.51
CA LEU A 448 -23.50 -1.60 -45.98
C LEU A 448 -23.52 -0.21 -45.32
N THR A 449 -24.63 0.51 -45.48
CA THR A 449 -24.83 1.83 -44.87
C THR A 449 -26.19 1.90 -44.20
N PHE A 450 -26.24 2.50 -43.00
CA PHE A 450 -27.50 2.77 -42.34
C PHE A 450 -28.28 3.91 -43.00
N SER A 451 -29.60 3.88 -42.91
CA SER A 451 -30.43 4.97 -43.39
C SER A 451 -30.13 6.27 -42.59
N PRO A 452 -30.35 7.46 -43.21
CA PRO A 452 -30.09 8.72 -42.49
C PRO A 452 -30.82 8.85 -41.15
N SER A 453 -32.03 8.30 -41.04
CA SER A 453 -32.78 8.26 -39.79
C SER A 453 -32.13 7.34 -38.74
N ALA A 454 -31.59 6.18 -39.15
CA ALA A 454 -30.88 5.26 -38.25
C ALA A 454 -29.56 5.86 -37.78
N VAL A 455 -28.81 6.55 -38.64
CA VAL A 455 -27.59 7.28 -38.27
C VAL A 455 -27.89 8.36 -37.24
N ALA A 456 -28.96 9.16 -37.44
CA ALA A 456 -29.35 10.19 -36.47
C ALA A 456 -29.77 9.59 -35.12
N GLU A 457 -30.49 8.48 -35.10
CA GLU A 457 -30.85 7.72 -33.88
C GLU A 457 -29.60 7.16 -33.18
N PHE A 458 -28.67 6.56 -33.93
CA PHE A 458 -27.43 6.00 -33.40
C PHE A 458 -26.52 7.09 -32.82
N SER A 459 -26.44 8.26 -33.44
CA SER A 459 -25.69 9.41 -32.89
C SER A 459 -26.18 9.84 -31.51
N VAL A 460 -27.51 9.81 -31.27
CA VAL A 460 -28.09 10.09 -29.95
C VAL A 460 -27.67 9.04 -28.93
N LEU A 461 -27.78 7.77 -29.28
CA LEU A 461 -27.37 6.67 -28.41
C LEU A 461 -25.86 6.72 -28.10
N SER A 462 -25.01 6.91 -29.12
CA SER A 462 -23.56 7.04 -28.96
C SER A 462 -23.17 8.20 -28.04
N GLY A 463 -23.90 9.33 -28.11
CA GLY A 463 -23.72 10.47 -27.22
C GLY A 463 -24.07 10.14 -25.77
N ALA A 464 -25.18 9.40 -25.53
CA ALA A 464 -25.58 8.97 -24.20
C ALA A 464 -24.58 7.96 -23.60
N VAL A 465 -24.13 6.99 -24.41
CA VAL A 465 -23.12 6.00 -23.99
C VAL A 465 -21.78 6.68 -23.71
N SER A 466 -21.36 7.64 -24.52
CA SER A 466 -20.13 8.38 -24.24
C SER A 466 -20.18 9.16 -22.91
N GLU A 467 -21.35 9.76 -22.57
CA GLU A 467 -21.53 10.48 -21.31
C GLU A 467 -21.53 9.53 -20.11
N ILE A 468 -22.19 8.37 -20.18
CA ILE A 468 -22.20 7.41 -19.07
C ILE A 468 -20.81 6.83 -18.80
N LEU A 469 -20.01 6.61 -19.84
CA LEU A 469 -18.61 6.20 -19.73
C LEU A 469 -17.77 7.28 -19.01
N ASP A 470 -17.95 8.55 -19.36
CA ASP A 470 -17.26 9.65 -18.67
C ASP A 470 -17.65 9.76 -17.19
N LEU A 471 -18.94 9.62 -16.89
CA LEU A 471 -19.43 9.63 -15.51
C LEU A 471 -18.89 8.45 -14.72
N SER A 472 -18.90 7.25 -15.30
CA SER A 472 -18.38 6.03 -14.67
C SER A 472 -16.88 6.14 -14.38
N LEU A 473 -16.08 6.61 -15.34
CA LEU A 473 -14.66 6.85 -15.15
C LEU A 473 -14.42 7.89 -14.04
N ALA A 474 -15.11 9.03 -14.11
CA ALA A 474 -14.93 10.11 -13.15
C ALA A 474 -15.33 9.73 -11.72
N CYS A 475 -16.42 8.97 -11.53
CA CYS A 475 -16.83 8.52 -10.20
C CYS A 475 -15.85 7.48 -9.64
N PHE A 476 -15.32 6.60 -10.48
CA PHE A 476 -14.33 5.61 -10.07
C PHE A 476 -12.99 6.25 -9.66
N GLU A 477 -12.42 7.13 -10.51
CA GLU A 477 -11.15 7.81 -10.22
C GLU A 477 -11.20 8.68 -8.96
N LYS A 478 -12.28 9.49 -8.84
CA LYS A 478 -12.44 10.42 -7.71
C LYS A 478 -13.01 9.76 -6.46
N ASN A 479 -13.49 8.53 -6.58
CA ASN A 479 -14.26 7.85 -5.54
C ASN A 479 -15.43 8.69 -5.03
N ASP A 480 -16.20 9.29 -5.97
CA ASP A 480 -17.23 10.28 -5.69
C ASP A 480 -18.62 9.69 -5.87
N SER A 481 -19.31 9.46 -4.76
CA SER A 481 -20.67 8.91 -4.75
C SER A 481 -21.73 9.86 -5.31
N ALA A 482 -21.47 11.19 -5.36
CA ALA A 482 -22.40 12.13 -5.96
C ALA A 482 -22.40 12.01 -7.50
N ILE A 483 -21.21 11.86 -8.11
CA ILE A 483 -21.11 11.56 -9.55
C ILE A 483 -21.69 10.18 -9.85
N ALA A 484 -21.42 9.18 -9.02
CA ALA A 484 -21.94 7.83 -9.18
C ALA A 484 -23.49 7.79 -9.20
N ALA A 485 -24.16 8.64 -8.42
CA ALA A 485 -25.61 8.73 -8.39
C ALA A 485 -26.24 9.25 -9.70
N GLU A 486 -25.46 9.88 -10.59
CA GLU A 486 -25.95 10.33 -11.90
C GLU A 486 -25.93 9.23 -12.97
N VAL A 487 -25.18 8.13 -12.75
CA VAL A 487 -24.97 7.06 -13.73
C VAL A 487 -26.26 6.25 -13.95
N GLU A 488 -26.91 5.81 -12.89
CA GLU A 488 -28.12 4.99 -12.95
C GLU A 488 -29.31 5.66 -13.69
N PRO A 489 -29.62 6.97 -13.48
CA PRO A 489 -30.63 7.67 -14.27
C PRO A 489 -30.33 7.69 -15.78
N LEU A 490 -29.06 7.80 -16.17
CA LEU A 490 -28.65 7.80 -17.57
C LEU A 490 -28.70 6.40 -18.19
N GLU A 491 -28.34 5.36 -17.43
CA GLU A 491 -28.47 3.94 -17.84
C GLU A 491 -29.93 3.62 -18.21
N GLN A 492 -30.89 4.02 -17.36
CA GLN A 492 -32.32 3.81 -17.63
C GLN A 492 -32.79 4.54 -18.90
N VAL A 493 -32.20 5.68 -19.23
CA VAL A 493 -32.48 6.38 -20.50
C VAL A 493 -31.88 5.62 -21.69
N ILE A 494 -30.69 5.07 -21.56
CA ILE A 494 -30.02 4.26 -22.60
C ILE A 494 -30.86 3.00 -22.91
N ASP A 495 -31.38 2.33 -21.90
CA ASP A 495 -32.26 1.17 -22.06
C ASP A 495 -33.55 1.53 -22.83
N GLN A 496 -34.17 2.67 -22.47
CA GLN A 496 -35.33 3.16 -23.21
C GLN A 496 -35.00 3.54 -24.68
N LEU A 497 -33.82 4.10 -24.93
CA LEU A 497 -33.35 4.41 -26.28
C LEU A 497 -33.20 3.14 -27.12
N LYS A 498 -32.55 2.10 -26.55
CA LYS A 498 -32.41 0.78 -27.18
C LYS A 498 -33.75 0.22 -27.63
N GLU A 499 -34.72 0.12 -26.72
CA GLU A 499 -36.04 -0.44 -27.06
C GLU A 499 -36.80 0.40 -28.08
N SER A 500 -36.69 1.73 -28.01
CA SER A 500 -37.28 2.63 -28.97
C SER A 500 -36.66 2.48 -30.38
N MET A 501 -35.32 2.42 -30.45
CA MET A 501 -34.59 2.24 -31.70
C MET A 501 -34.86 0.87 -32.32
N ARG A 502 -34.93 -0.19 -31.52
CA ARG A 502 -35.29 -1.55 -31.94
C ARG A 502 -36.71 -1.55 -32.57
N THR A 503 -37.68 -0.92 -31.92
CA THR A 503 -39.04 -0.81 -32.44
C THR A 503 -39.11 -0.04 -33.78
N ARG A 504 -38.38 1.08 -33.88
CA ARG A 504 -38.27 1.84 -35.11
C ARG A 504 -37.60 1.09 -36.22
N HIS A 505 -36.56 0.32 -35.90
CA HIS A 505 -35.85 -0.53 -36.89
C HIS A 505 -36.76 -1.65 -37.44
N ILE A 506 -37.54 -2.33 -36.60
CA ILE A 506 -38.49 -3.37 -37.04
C ILE A 506 -39.51 -2.73 -38.02
N ARG A 507 -39.97 -1.53 -37.76
CA ARG A 507 -40.90 -0.80 -38.67
C ARG A 507 -40.23 -0.47 -40.01
N ARG A 508 -38.96 -0.05 -40.03
CA ARG A 508 -38.15 0.16 -41.24
C ARG A 508 -38.00 -1.13 -42.06
N LEU A 509 -37.74 -2.26 -41.38
CA LEU A 509 -37.69 -3.57 -42.02
C LEU A 509 -39.02 -3.96 -42.69
N GLN A 510 -40.15 -3.77 -42.01
CA GLN A 510 -41.47 -4.07 -42.53
C GLN A 510 -41.83 -3.20 -43.75
N GLN A 511 -41.30 -1.99 -43.82
CA GLN A 511 -41.51 -1.05 -44.95
C GLN A 511 -40.48 -1.24 -46.07
N GLY A 512 -39.57 -2.22 -45.98
CA GLY A 512 -38.53 -2.44 -47.00
C GLY A 512 -37.41 -1.39 -47.00
N GLY A 513 -37.35 -0.53 -46.00
CA GLY A 513 -36.39 0.57 -45.90
C GLY A 513 -34.98 0.17 -45.36
N CYS A 514 -34.75 -1.12 -45.03
CA CYS A 514 -33.44 -1.66 -44.68
C CYS A 514 -33.34 -3.18 -44.95
N SER A 515 -32.11 -3.70 -45.01
CA SER A 515 -31.86 -5.13 -45.17
C SER A 515 -31.90 -5.88 -43.85
N ILE A 516 -32.14 -7.18 -43.90
CA ILE A 516 -32.09 -8.09 -42.73
C ILE A 516 -30.67 -8.10 -42.13
N GLU A 517 -29.63 -8.04 -42.97
CA GLU A 517 -28.22 -8.01 -42.54
C GLU A 517 -27.91 -6.77 -41.67
N LEU A 518 -28.35 -5.59 -42.10
CA LEU A 518 -28.28 -4.34 -41.28
C LEU A 518 -29.04 -4.49 -39.97
N GLY A 519 -30.11 -5.29 -39.96
CA GLY A 519 -30.87 -5.59 -38.77
C GLY A 519 -30.08 -6.34 -37.72
N PHE A 520 -29.30 -7.33 -38.12
CA PHE A 520 -28.42 -8.06 -37.21
C PHE A 520 -27.33 -7.17 -36.65
N ILE A 521 -26.62 -6.43 -37.52
CA ILE A 521 -25.55 -5.51 -37.08
C ILE A 521 -26.08 -4.47 -36.09
N LEU A 522 -27.23 -3.86 -36.37
CA LEU A 522 -27.84 -2.88 -35.45
C LEU A 522 -28.25 -3.54 -34.13
N SER A 523 -28.80 -4.77 -34.16
CA SER A 523 -29.20 -5.50 -32.95
C SER A 523 -27.99 -5.79 -32.04
N ASP A 524 -26.86 -6.18 -32.64
CA ASP A 524 -25.62 -6.46 -31.92
C ASP A 524 -25.04 -5.18 -31.30
N LEU A 525 -25.00 -4.08 -32.06
CA LEU A 525 -24.59 -2.76 -31.57
C LEU A 525 -25.48 -2.29 -30.39
N LEU A 526 -26.80 -2.36 -30.53
CA LEU A 526 -27.73 -1.95 -29.48
C LEU A 526 -27.56 -2.78 -28.21
N THR A 527 -27.34 -4.10 -28.36
CA THR A 527 -27.16 -5.00 -27.22
C THR A 527 -25.80 -4.76 -26.55
N GLY A 528 -24.73 -4.56 -27.31
CA GLY A 528 -23.39 -4.30 -26.77
C GLY A 528 -23.33 -2.97 -26.00
N LEU A 529 -23.98 -1.91 -26.52
CA LEU A 529 -24.00 -0.60 -25.92
C LEU A 529 -24.86 -0.54 -24.64
N GLU A 530 -25.98 -1.26 -24.61
CA GLU A 530 -26.78 -1.38 -23.38
C GLU A 530 -26.02 -2.17 -22.30
N ARG A 531 -25.39 -3.30 -22.65
CA ARG A 531 -24.53 -4.02 -21.69
C ARG A 531 -23.38 -3.16 -21.17
N THR A 532 -22.82 -2.30 -22.01
CA THR A 532 -21.82 -1.32 -21.57
C THR A 532 -22.39 -0.38 -20.51
N SER A 533 -23.62 0.12 -20.68
CA SER A 533 -24.26 0.98 -19.68
C SER A 533 -24.56 0.25 -18.38
N ASP A 534 -24.92 -1.04 -18.45
CA ASP A 534 -25.08 -1.92 -17.28
C ASP A 534 -23.77 -2.03 -16.48
N HIS A 535 -22.63 -2.25 -17.16
CA HIS A 535 -21.32 -2.30 -16.53
C HIS A 535 -20.94 -0.96 -15.88
N CYS A 536 -21.26 0.17 -16.53
CA CYS A 536 -21.09 1.50 -15.94
C CYS A 536 -21.91 1.68 -14.65
N SER A 537 -23.16 1.20 -14.64
CA SER A 537 -24.01 1.22 -13.44
C SER A 537 -23.46 0.34 -12.33
N ASN A 538 -22.92 -0.85 -12.64
CA ASN A 538 -22.27 -1.72 -11.66
C ASN A 538 -21.07 -1.04 -10.99
N ILE A 539 -20.21 -0.38 -11.78
CA ILE A 539 -19.05 0.37 -11.29
C ILE A 539 -19.51 1.50 -10.35
N ALA A 540 -20.51 2.28 -10.76
CA ALA A 540 -21.07 3.35 -9.93
C ALA A 540 -21.67 2.81 -8.62
N GLY A 541 -22.38 1.67 -8.69
CA GLY A 541 -22.88 0.97 -7.53
C GLY A 541 -21.78 0.55 -6.55
N CYS A 542 -20.65 0.03 -7.05
CA CYS A 542 -19.49 -0.30 -6.21
C CYS A 542 -18.94 0.94 -5.48
N VAL A 543 -18.90 2.11 -6.13
CA VAL A 543 -18.45 3.37 -5.52
C VAL A 543 -19.43 3.81 -4.42
N ILE A 544 -20.74 3.72 -4.64
CA ILE A 544 -21.77 4.08 -3.66
C ILE A 544 -21.70 3.14 -2.43
N ASP A 545 -21.63 1.85 -2.66
CA ASP A 545 -21.59 0.83 -1.59
C ASP A 545 -20.36 0.98 -0.71
N THR A 546 -19.19 1.23 -1.30
CA THR A 546 -17.95 1.49 -0.57
C THR A 546 -18.09 2.75 0.30
N ALA A 547 -18.75 3.80 -0.19
CA ALA A 547 -18.97 5.04 0.57
C ALA A 547 -19.97 4.85 1.73
N GLN A 548 -20.93 3.95 1.60
CA GLN A 548 -21.98 3.67 2.60
C GLN A 548 -21.64 2.50 3.54
N HIS A 549 -20.49 1.83 3.37
CA HIS A 549 -20.14 0.59 4.08
C HIS A 549 -21.21 -0.51 3.98
N ASN A 550 -21.84 -0.64 2.81
CA ASN A 550 -22.87 -1.62 2.52
C ASN A 550 -22.38 -2.59 1.43
N LEU A 551 -22.48 -3.91 1.68
CA LEU A 551 -22.01 -4.93 0.74
C LEU A 551 -23.12 -5.46 -0.20
N ASN A 552 -24.34 -4.94 -0.12
CA ASN A 552 -25.51 -5.41 -0.86
C ASN A 552 -25.85 -4.49 -2.06
N LEU A 553 -25.05 -4.57 -3.13
CA LEU A 553 -25.14 -3.78 -4.36
C LEU A 553 -26.58 -3.65 -4.92
N HIS A 554 -27.30 -4.77 -5.00
CA HIS A 554 -28.64 -4.80 -5.60
C HIS A 554 -29.75 -4.19 -4.72
N GLU A 555 -29.55 -4.12 -3.41
CA GLU A 555 -30.52 -3.49 -2.49
C GLU A 555 -30.37 -1.98 -2.50
N SER A 556 -29.16 -1.46 -2.51
CA SER A 556 -28.89 -0.02 -2.55
C SER A 556 -29.37 0.62 -3.85
N LEU A 557 -29.08 0.00 -5.00
CA LEU A 557 -29.53 0.50 -6.32
C LEU A 557 -31.06 0.40 -6.44
N ARG A 558 -31.72 -0.65 -5.96
CA ARG A 558 -33.18 -0.76 -5.97
C ARG A 558 -33.86 0.26 -5.05
N ALA A 559 -33.31 0.51 -3.87
CA ALA A 559 -33.85 1.51 -2.96
C ALA A 559 -33.73 2.93 -3.54
N THR A 560 -32.63 3.23 -4.27
CA THR A 560 -32.41 4.51 -4.95
C THR A 560 -33.37 4.71 -6.13
N ARG A 561 -33.71 3.65 -6.85
CA ARG A 561 -34.64 3.66 -8.00
C ARG A 561 -36.07 4.07 -7.62
N LEU A 562 -36.55 3.73 -6.42
CA LEU A 562 -37.99 3.75 -6.10
C LEU A 562 -38.47 5.03 -5.38
N GLU A 563 -37.61 5.84 -4.75
CA GLU A 563 -38.07 6.88 -3.80
C GLU A 563 -37.35 8.25 -3.87
N SER A 564 -36.34 8.45 -4.74
CA SER A 564 -35.59 9.71 -4.74
C SER A 564 -36.12 10.71 -5.75
N SER A 565 -36.54 11.89 -5.28
CA SER A 565 -36.91 13.03 -6.14
C SER A 565 -35.74 13.45 -7.06
N ASP A 566 -34.50 13.21 -6.63
CA ASP A 566 -33.29 13.52 -7.37
C ASP A 566 -33.11 12.59 -8.55
N PHE A 567 -33.34 11.27 -8.37
CA PHE A 567 -33.33 10.30 -9.47
C PHE A 567 -34.32 10.71 -10.59
N ILE A 568 -35.56 10.99 -10.23
CA ILE A 568 -36.61 11.38 -11.21
C ILE A 568 -36.22 12.68 -11.94
N ARG A 569 -35.61 13.62 -11.24
CA ARG A 569 -35.15 14.87 -11.84
C ARG A 569 -34.05 14.62 -12.87
N GLU A 570 -33.03 13.84 -12.52
CA GLU A 570 -31.89 13.52 -13.40
C GLU A 570 -32.33 12.65 -14.58
N PHE A 571 -33.17 11.64 -14.34
CA PHE A 571 -33.77 10.84 -15.41
C PHE A 571 -34.49 11.71 -16.44
N ASN A 572 -35.36 12.64 -15.98
CA ASN A 572 -36.08 13.53 -16.87
C ASN A 572 -35.15 14.53 -17.61
N ARG A 573 -34.05 14.92 -16.99
CA ARG A 573 -32.99 15.73 -17.61
C ARG A 573 -32.36 14.99 -18.79
N TYR A 574 -31.94 13.74 -18.56
CA TYR A 574 -31.31 12.90 -19.58
C TYR A 574 -32.29 12.47 -20.67
N ALA A 575 -33.51 12.12 -20.33
CA ALA A 575 -34.54 11.75 -21.30
C ALA A 575 -34.86 12.90 -22.27
N ARG A 576 -34.79 14.16 -21.79
CA ARG A 576 -34.94 15.33 -22.68
C ARG A 576 -33.70 15.58 -23.52
N LYS A 577 -32.50 15.42 -22.93
CA LYS A 577 -31.22 15.64 -23.62
C LYS A 577 -31.02 14.65 -24.77
N TYR A 578 -31.40 13.41 -24.57
CA TYR A 578 -31.23 12.31 -25.50
C TYR A 578 -32.54 11.87 -26.16
N ALA A 579 -33.44 12.82 -26.40
CA ALA A 579 -34.67 12.52 -27.13
C ALA A 579 -34.37 12.14 -28.58
N LEU A 580 -34.89 10.99 -29.04
CA LEU A 580 -34.76 10.58 -30.43
C LEU A 580 -35.45 11.57 -31.37
N PRO A 581 -34.88 11.83 -32.58
CA PRO A 581 -35.51 12.65 -33.58
C PRO A 581 -36.94 12.20 -33.87
N ALA A 582 -37.84 13.16 -34.17
CA ALA A 582 -39.20 12.82 -34.53
C ALA A 582 -39.18 11.89 -35.76
N SER A 583 -39.89 10.76 -35.69
CA SER A 583 -40.07 9.89 -36.84
C SER A 583 -40.62 10.75 -37.99
N ALA A 584 -39.88 10.82 -39.12
CA ALA A 584 -40.45 11.42 -40.30
C ALA A 584 -41.77 10.68 -40.59
N ALA A 585 -42.88 11.36 -40.39
CA ALA A 585 -44.18 10.86 -40.80
C ALA A 585 -44.04 10.54 -42.28
N ALA A 586 -44.41 9.31 -42.66
CA ALA A 586 -44.60 9.03 -44.07
C ALA A 586 -45.54 10.10 -44.64
N THR A 587 -45.00 11.00 -45.41
CA THR A 587 -45.84 11.82 -46.28
C THR A 587 -46.37 10.85 -47.31
N ASP A 588 -47.64 10.57 -47.16
CA ASP A 588 -48.45 9.82 -48.12
C ASP A 588 -48.21 10.22 -49.58
#